data_eb7e606186bc664354314717d44e9473
#
_entry.id   eb7e606186bc664354314717d44e9473
#
_cell.length_a   1.000
_cell.length_b   1.000
_cell.length_c   1.000
_cell.angle_alpha   90.00
_cell.angle_beta   90.00
_cell.angle_gamma   90.00
#
_symmetry.space_group_name_H-M   'P 1'
#
loop_
_entity.id
_entity.type
_entity.pdbx_description
1 polymer ?
#
loop_
_entity_poly.entity_id
_entity_poly.type
_entity_poly.pdbx_seq_one_letter_code
_entity_poly.pdbx_strand_id
1 'polypeptide(L)'
;KKVVTDLFNKYQVSPVDDYTSQLYTCLSNASYSKEKNKTIVILSPGVFNSAYFEHAYLAQQMGVDLVESSDLFLSKDNYVCLKTINGRKKVDVIYRRVNDNFLDPEVWEKDSVLGVPGIIKSWKEKKIAIVNAPGSGVADDKAVYAFVPKMIEFFLGEKSKLKQVKTYLCAFEKDKQYVLDNISKLVLKPVNESGGYGILIGPGATKKELTQYKLKIQSNPRNFVAQPLIKLSTTPTLIKTSIQPRHIDLRPFILSGNKTFVTNG
;
A
#
# COMPACT_ATOMS: atom_id res chain seq x y z
N LYS A 1 -8.65 1.32 23.27
CA LYS A 1 -9.97 1.03 23.88
C LYS A 1 -9.84 0.21 25.16
N LYS A 2 -9.20 -0.97 25.11
CA LYS A 2 -9.06 -1.87 26.30
C LYS A 2 -8.30 -1.23 27.49
N VAL A 3 -7.38 -0.32 27.21
CA VAL A 3 -6.51 0.30 28.25
C VAL A 3 -7.15 1.55 28.86
N VAL A 4 -7.94 2.28 28.08
CA VAL A 4 -8.52 3.58 28.49
C VAL A 4 -10.03 3.64 28.18
N THR A 5 -10.75 2.61 28.57
CA THR A 5 -12.18 2.40 28.27
C THR A 5 -13.04 3.60 28.66
N ASP A 6 -12.82 4.16 29.85
CA ASP A 6 -13.62 5.29 30.36
C ASP A 6 -13.45 6.57 29.51
N LEU A 7 -12.24 6.80 28.99
CA LEU A 7 -12.00 7.94 28.09
C LEU A 7 -12.70 7.73 26.74
N PHE A 8 -12.67 6.51 26.18
CA PHE A 8 -13.37 6.21 24.94
C PHE A 8 -14.89 6.40 25.09
N ASN A 9 -15.47 5.97 26.21
CA ASN A 9 -16.89 6.14 26.49
C ASN A 9 -17.25 7.63 26.68
N LYS A 10 -16.41 8.37 27.40
CA LYS A 10 -16.62 9.79 27.68
C LYS A 10 -16.54 10.65 26.43
N TYR A 11 -15.62 10.37 25.53
CA TYR A 11 -15.38 11.18 24.33
C TYR A 11 -16.00 10.61 23.05
N GLN A 12 -16.78 9.53 23.16
CA GLN A 12 -17.50 8.91 22.04
C GLN A 12 -16.61 8.66 20.81
N VAL A 13 -15.41 8.15 21.04
CA VAL A 13 -14.49 7.80 19.96
C VAL A 13 -15.06 6.66 19.13
N SER A 14 -15.23 6.88 17.83
CA SER A 14 -15.77 5.88 16.92
C SER A 14 -14.89 4.63 16.90
N PRO A 15 -15.47 3.42 17.03
CA PRO A 15 -14.73 2.19 16.95
C PRO A 15 -14.30 1.91 15.51
N VAL A 16 -13.19 1.17 15.36
CA VAL A 16 -12.70 0.65 14.07
C VAL A 16 -12.73 -0.89 14.03
N ASP A 17 -13.46 -1.48 14.95
CA ASP A 17 -13.50 -2.92 15.18
C ASP A 17 -14.11 -3.69 13.98
N ASP A 18 -14.91 -3.01 13.15
CA ASP A 18 -15.55 -3.56 11.95
C ASP A 18 -14.62 -3.65 10.73
N TYR A 19 -13.43 -3.04 10.77
CA TYR A 19 -12.51 -3.03 9.64
C TYR A 19 -12.20 -4.44 9.13
N THR A 20 -11.91 -5.38 10.01
CA THR A 20 -11.53 -6.75 9.64
C THR A 20 -12.69 -7.53 9.02
N SER A 21 -13.91 -7.32 9.48
CA SER A 21 -15.12 -7.92 8.87
C SER A 21 -15.42 -7.32 7.49
N GLN A 22 -15.22 -6.01 7.33
CA GLN A 22 -15.34 -5.34 6.03
C GLN A 22 -14.25 -5.81 5.06
N LEU A 23 -13.00 -5.98 5.54
CA LEU A 23 -11.90 -6.52 4.74
C LEU A 23 -12.23 -7.95 4.28
N TYR A 24 -12.68 -8.83 5.20
CA TYR A 24 -13.10 -10.19 4.85
C TYR A 24 -14.17 -10.18 3.76
N THR A 25 -15.19 -9.33 3.89
CA THR A 25 -16.26 -9.18 2.91
C THR A 25 -15.72 -8.71 1.56
N CYS A 26 -14.82 -7.72 1.56
CA CYS A 26 -14.17 -7.20 0.36
C CYS A 26 -13.39 -8.31 -0.36
N LEU A 27 -12.57 -9.07 0.39
CA LEU A 27 -11.79 -10.20 -0.13
C LEU A 27 -12.69 -11.31 -0.67
N SER A 28 -13.73 -11.67 0.07
CA SER A 28 -14.70 -12.69 -0.36
C SER A 28 -15.38 -12.33 -1.67
N ASN A 29 -15.74 -11.04 -1.85
CA ASN A 29 -16.36 -10.55 -3.09
C ASN A 29 -15.40 -10.50 -4.29
N ALA A 30 -14.10 -10.48 -4.06
CA ALA A 30 -13.11 -10.52 -5.14
C ALA A 30 -12.95 -11.93 -5.75
N SER A 31 -13.46 -12.97 -5.11
CA SER A 31 -13.36 -14.35 -5.56
C SER A 31 -14.13 -14.60 -6.85
N TYR A 32 -13.53 -15.39 -7.74
CA TYR A 32 -14.23 -15.94 -8.93
C TYR A 32 -15.09 -17.18 -8.60
N SER A 33 -14.91 -17.78 -7.42
CA SER A 33 -15.69 -18.93 -6.97
C SER A 33 -17.14 -18.54 -6.65
N LYS A 34 -18.08 -19.41 -7.02
CA LYS A 34 -19.51 -19.29 -6.66
C LYS A 34 -19.84 -19.95 -5.33
N GLU A 35 -18.89 -20.67 -4.74
CA GLU A 35 -19.07 -21.34 -3.46
C GLU A 35 -19.42 -20.33 -2.36
N LYS A 36 -20.31 -20.75 -1.44
CA LYS A 36 -20.70 -19.91 -0.30
C LYS A 36 -19.54 -19.72 0.67
N ASN A 37 -18.83 -20.79 0.98
CA ASN A 37 -17.70 -20.81 1.89
C ASN A 37 -16.39 -20.77 1.09
N LYS A 38 -15.75 -19.59 1.04
CA LYS A 38 -14.51 -19.36 0.30
C LYS A 38 -13.31 -19.55 1.19
N THR A 39 -12.28 -20.17 0.64
CA THR A 39 -10.99 -20.24 1.31
C THR A 39 -10.18 -18.98 0.98
N ILE A 40 -10.01 -18.14 1.98
CA ILE A 40 -9.20 -16.92 1.91
C ILE A 40 -7.94 -17.14 2.74
N VAL A 41 -6.78 -16.75 2.23
CA VAL A 41 -5.51 -16.81 2.97
C VAL A 41 -4.79 -15.47 2.89
N ILE A 42 -3.95 -15.18 3.90
CA ILE A 42 -3.00 -14.05 3.86
C ILE A 42 -1.63 -14.59 3.53
N LEU A 43 -1.10 -14.25 2.35
CA LEU A 43 0.27 -14.60 1.96
C LEU A 43 1.25 -13.57 2.53
N SER A 44 2.01 -14.01 3.52
CA SER A 44 3.03 -13.22 4.22
C SER A 44 4.44 -13.57 3.75
N PRO A 45 5.37 -12.61 3.70
CA PRO A 45 6.79 -12.89 3.50
C PRO A 45 7.48 -13.47 4.76
N GLY A 46 6.74 -13.74 5.85
CA GLY A 46 7.23 -14.39 7.06
C GLY A 46 7.66 -13.43 8.16
N VAL A 47 8.17 -14.02 9.23
CA VAL A 47 8.43 -13.37 10.54
C VAL A 47 9.47 -12.25 10.50
N PHE A 48 10.34 -12.21 9.49
CA PHE A 48 11.33 -11.15 9.33
C PHE A 48 10.78 -9.85 8.72
N ASN A 49 9.51 -9.86 8.28
CA ASN A 49 8.86 -8.67 7.77
C ASN A 49 8.41 -7.76 8.91
N SER A 50 8.70 -6.47 8.81
CA SER A 50 8.35 -5.47 9.84
C SER A 50 6.83 -5.37 10.11
N ALA A 51 5.98 -5.75 9.15
CA ALA A 51 4.53 -5.76 9.27
C ALA A 51 3.95 -7.16 9.63
N TYR A 52 4.79 -8.13 10.02
CA TYR A 52 4.32 -9.49 10.31
C TYR A 52 3.25 -9.53 11.42
N PHE A 53 3.38 -8.70 12.45
CA PHE A 53 2.36 -8.57 13.48
C PHE A 53 1.00 -8.17 12.89
N GLU A 54 0.98 -7.21 11.97
CA GLU A 54 -0.25 -6.79 11.28
C GLU A 54 -0.85 -7.97 10.48
N HIS A 55 0.00 -8.73 9.76
CA HIS A 55 -0.45 -9.88 8.99
C HIS A 55 -1.11 -10.94 9.90
N ALA A 56 -0.45 -11.28 11.01
CA ALA A 56 -0.96 -12.24 11.98
C ALA A 56 -2.25 -11.74 12.66
N TYR A 57 -2.29 -10.48 13.05
CA TYR A 57 -3.47 -9.86 13.63
C TYR A 57 -4.67 -9.90 12.70
N LEU A 58 -4.49 -9.51 11.43
CA LEU A 58 -5.56 -9.54 10.44
C LEU A 58 -6.05 -10.98 10.18
N ALA A 59 -5.14 -11.95 10.05
CA ALA A 59 -5.49 -13.36 9.88
C ALA A 59 -6.35 -13.86 11.05
N GLN A 60 -5.93 -13.59 12.27
CA GLN A 60 -6.64 -13.97 13.49
C GLN A 60 -8.03 -13.31 13.57
N GLN A 61 -8.12 -12.01 13.31
CA GLN A 61 -9.39 -11.27 13.41
C GLN A 61 -10.40 -11.67 12.32
N MET A 62 -9.92 -12.03 11.13
CA MET A 62 -10.76 -12.51 10.04
C MET A 62 -11.07 -14.00 10.12
N GLY A 63 -10.35 -14.76 10.96
CA GLY A 63 -10.47 -16.23 11.03
C GLY A 63 -10.00 -16.92 9.75
N VAL A 64 -8.92 -16.41 9.12
CA VAL A 64 -8.32 -16.96 7.91
C VAL A 64 -6.89 -17.44 8.16
N ASP A 65 -6.39 -18.33 7.30
CA ASP A 65 -5.04 -18.87 7.44
C ASP A 65 -3.99 -17.81 7.06
N LEU A 66 -2.97 -17.63 7.92
CA LEU A 66 -1.74 -16.93 7.60
C LEU A 66 -0.76 -17.94 7.02
N VAL A 67 -0.29 -17.68 5.81
CA VAL A 67 0.54 -18.62 5.06
C VAL A 67 1.80 -17.96 4.50
N GLU A 68 2.83 -18.76 4.31
CA GLU A 68 4.03 -18.42 3.56
C GLU A 68 4.04 -19.17 2.22
N SER A 69 4.98 -18.86 1.34
CA SER A 69 5.10 -19.51 0.04
C SER A 69 5.17 -21.04 0.12
N SER A 70 5.90 -21.55 1.11
CA SER A 70 6.09 -23.00 1.34
C SER A 70 4.80 -23.76 1.64
N ASP A 71 3.77 -23.07 2.13
CA ASP A 71 2.48 -23.66 2.47
C ASP A 71 1.56 -23.81 1.26
N LEU A 72 1.91 -23.13 0.17
CA LEU A 72 1.11 -23.10 -1.05
C LEU A 72 1.78 -23.88 -2.19
N PHE A 73 0.98 -24.37 -3.12
CA PHE A 73 1.45 -24.98 -4.37
C PHE A 73 0.35 -24.95 -5.44
N LEU A 74 0.74 -25.09 -6.71
CA LEU A 74 -0.20 -25.29 -7.80
C LEU A 74 -0.52 -26.76 -8.00
N SER A 75 -1.79 -27.09 -8.12
CA SER A 75 -2.25 -28.41 -8.59
C SER A 75 -1.97 -28.58 -10.08
N LYS A 76 -2.10 -29.83 -10.59
CA LYS A 76 -1.98 -30.15 -12.03
C LYS A 76 -2.92 -29.30 -12.90
N ASP A 77 -4.07 -28.92 -12.36
CA ASP A 77 -5.10 -28.11 -13.03
C ASP A 77 -4.92 -26.60 -12.77
N ASN A 78 -3.74 -26.16 -12.31
CA ASN A 78 -3.40 -24.78 -12.00
C ASN A 78 -4.24 -24.10 -10.88
N TYR A 79 -4.90 -24.86 -10.01
CA TYR A 79 -5.50 -24.30 -8.81
C TYR A 79 -4.43 -24.11 -7.73
N VAL A 80 -4.45 -22.97 -7.05
CA VAL A 80 -3.63 -22.77 -5.86
C VAL A 80 -4.22 -23.57 -4.71
N CYS A 81 -3.39 -24.35 -4.06
CA CYS A 81 -3.78 -25.21 -2.94
C CYS A 81 -2.92 -24.91 -1.71
N LEU A 82 -3.55 -24.90 -0.55
CA LEU A 82 -2.93 -24.87 0.75
C LEU A 82 -2.62 -26.29 1.22
N LYS A 83 -1.41 -26.52 1.71
CA LYS A 83 -1.01 -27.75 2.40
C LYS A 83 -1.61 -27.75 3.80
N THR A 84 -2.32 -28.80 4.16
CA THR A 84 -2.89 -28.97 5.50
C THR A 84 -2.57 -30.37 6.02
N ILE A 85 -2.71 -30.58 7.34
CA ILE A 85 -2.55 -31.91 7.97
C ILE A 85 -3.57 -32.93 7.42
N ASN A 86 -4.71 -32.47 6.92
CA ASN A 86 -5.77 -33.31 6.35
C ASN A 86 -5.68 -33.42 4.82
N GLY A 87 -4.54 -33.05 4.21
CA GLY A 87 -4.33 -33.05 2.78
C GLY A 87 -4.28 -31.65 2.18
N ARG A 88 -4.85 -31.46 1.01
CA ARG A 88 -4.85 -30.17 0.29
C ARG A 88 -6.21 -29.48 0.37
N LYS A 89 -6.19 -28.16 0.50
CA LYS A 89 -7.39 -27.31 0.46
C LYS A 89 -7.24 -26.30 -0.69
N LYS A 90 -8.20 -26.21 -1.60
CA LYS A 90 -8.20 -25.21 -2.66
C LYS A 90 -8.32 -23.82 -2.05
N VAL A 91 -7.53 -22.85 -2.53
CA VAL A 91 -7.59 -21.44 -2.15
C VAL A 91 -8.37 -20.68 -3.22
N ASP A 92 -9.29 -19.82 -2.80
CA ASP A 92 -10.10 -19.00 -3.68
C ASP A 92 -9.63 -17.56 -3.76
N VAL A 93 -9.06 -17.04 -2.65
CA VAL A 93 -8.55 -15.66 -2.56
C VAL A 93 -7.25 -15.62 -1.78
N ILE A 94 -6.27 -14.92 -2.32
CA ILE A 94 -5.04 -14.56 -1.60
C ILE A 94 -5.06 -13.07 -1.32
N TYR A 95 -5.03 -12.68 -0.04
CA TYR A 95 -4.66 -11.35 0.37
C TYR A 95 -3.14 -11.30 0.50
N ARG A 96 -2.47 -10.75 -0.52
CA ARG A 96 -1.01 -10.75 -0.57
C ARG A 96 -0.39 -9.62 0.22
N ARG A 97 0.66 -9.95 0.96
CA ARG A 97 1.57 -9.00 1.63
C ARG A 97 3.00 -9.12 1.06
N VAL A 98 3.10 -9.74 -0.10
CA VAL A 98 4.33 -9.89 -0.90
C VAL A 98 4.27 -8.94 -2.08
N ASN A 99 5.37 -8.23 -2.38
CA ASN A 99 5.46 -7.30 -3.51
C ASN A 99 5.40 -8.05 -4.85
N ASP A 100 4.98 -7.33 -5.90
CA ASP A 100 4.83 -7.88 -7.25
C ASP A 100 6.08 -8.64 -7.72
N ASN A 101 7.27 -8.06 -7.57
CA ASN A 101 8.52 -8.66 -8.03
C ASN A 101 8.82 -10.03 -7.42
N PHE A 102 8.34 -10.29 -6.21
CA PHE A 102 8.60 -11.54 -5.50
C PHE A 102 7.42 -12.53 -5.54
N LEU A 103 6.29 -12.14 -6.17
CA LEU A 103 5.05 -12.91 -6.10
C LEU A 103 5.09 -14.21 -6.90
N ASP A 104 5.78 -14.24 -8.05
CA ASP A 104 5.90 -15.42 -8.90
C ASP A 104 7.32 -15.51 -9.47
N PRO A 105 8.15 -16.47 -9.02
CA PRO A 105 9.51 -16.65 -9.52
C PRO A 105 9.58 -17.10 -10.99
N GLU A 106 8.49 -17.62 -11.57
CA GLU A 106 8.45 -17.96 -12.99
C GLU A 106 8.25 -16.72 -13.89
N VAL A 107 7.84 -15.58 -13.30
CA VAL A 107 7.51 -14.36 -14.06
C VAL A 107 8.50 -13.22 -13.77
N TRP A 108 8.95 -13.07 -12.52
CA TRP A 108 9.79 -11.95 -12.08
C TRP A 108 11.11 -12.43 -11.47
N GLU A 109 11.34 -12.19 -10.18
CA GLU A 109 12.60 -12.54 -9.49
C GLU A 109 12.71 -14.06 -9.34
N LYS A 110 13.55 -14.68 -10.16
CA LYS A 110 13.69 -16.15 -10.24
C LYS A 110 14.13 -16.80 -8.92
N ASP A 111 14.87 -16.06 -8.11
CA ASP A 111 15.39 -16.53 -6.82
C ASP A 111 14.40 -16.22 -5.66
N SER A 112 13.21 -15.73 -5.96
CA SER A 112 12.22 -15.43 -4.95
C SER A 112 11.73 -16.69 -4.25
N VAL A 113 11.92 -16.72 -2.94
CA VAL A 113 11.36 -17.75 -2.04
C VAL A 113 10.05 -17.28 -1.36
N LEU A 114 9.62 -16.04 -1.63
CA LEU A 114 8.45 -15.42 -1.00
C LEU A 114 7.16 -15.61 -1.80
N GLY A 115 7.29 -15.91 -3.08
CA GLY A 115 6.18 -16.08 -4.00
C GLY A 115 5.86 -17.54 -4.29
N VAL A 116 4.78 -17.76 -5.01
CA VAL A 116 4.30 -19.10 -5.37
C VAL A 116 4.53 -19.33 -6.86
N PRO A 117 5.37 -20.31 -7.27
CA PRO A 117 5.63 -20.58 -8.67
C PRO A 117 4.35 -20.84 -9.47
N GLY A 118 4.17 -20.14 -10.59
CA GLY A 118 3.02 -20.28 -11.48
C GLY A 118 1.73 -19.61 -10.99
N ILE A 119 1.75 -18.86 -9.89
CA ILE A 119 0.53 -18.21 -9.37
C ILE A 119 -0.09 -17.24 -10.36
N ILE A 120 0.72 -16.55 -11.17
CA ILE A 120 0.25 -15.63 -12.21
C ILE A 120 -0.51 -16.36 -13.31
N LYS A 121 -0.14 -17.61 -13.64
CA LYS A 121 -0.89 -18.44 -14.57
C LYS A 121 -2.28 -18.76 -14.00
N SER A 122 -2.34 -19.19 -12.75
CA SER A 122 -3.61 -19.45 -12.05
C SER A 122 -4.51 -18.21 -12.01
N TRP A 123 -3.94 -17.04 -11.73
CA TRP A 123 -4.65 -15.75 -11.71
C TRP A 123 -5.19 -15.36 -13.08
N LYS A 124 -4.39 -15.49 -14.16
CA LYS A 124 -4.84 -15.22 -15.53
C LYS A 124 -5.98 -16.15 -15.96
N GLU A 125 -5.96 -17.38 -15.49
CA GLU A 125 -7.03 -18.37 -15.73
C GLU A 125 -8.26 -18.16 -14.82
N LYS A 126 -8.29 -17.10 -13.99
CA LYS A 126 -9.35 -16.79 -13.02
C LYS A 126 -9.65 -17.93 -12.03
N LYS A 127 -8.64 -18.72 -11.70
CA LYS A 127 -8.71 -19.81 -10.73
C LYS A 127 -8.40 -19.38 -9.31
N ILE A 128 -7.77 -18.23 -9.16
CA ILE A 128 -7.46 -17.56 -7.89
C ILE A 128 -7.68 -16.07 -8.03
N ALA A 129 -8.24 -15.42 -7.01
CA ALA A 129 -8.22 -13.97 -6.88
C ALA A 129 -7.03 -13.55 -6.03
N ILE A 130 -6.29 -12.54 -6.48
CA ILE A 130 -5.15 -11.96 -5.75
C ILE A 130 -5.48 -10.51 -5.45
N VAL A 131 -5.43 -10.12 -4.18
CA VAL A 131 -5.78 -8.77 -3.71
C VAL A 131 -4.59 -8.18 -2.92
N ASN A 132 -4.07 -7.01 -3.26
CA ASN A 132 -4.41 -6.27 -4.47
C ASN A 132 -3.84 -6.98 -5.70
N ALA A 133 -4.49 -6.76 -6.85
CA ALA A 133 -4.12 -7.45 -8.09
C ALA A 133 -2.64 -7.26 -8.45
N PRO A 134 -1.99 -8.25 -9.08
CA PRO A 134 -0.67 -8.07 -9.65
C PRO A 134 -0.61 -6.86 -10.59
N GLY A 135 0.47 -6.05 -10.47
CA GLY A 135 0.62 -4.80 -11.20
C GLY A 135 -0.02 -3.58 -10.53
N SER A 136 -0.78 -3.75 -9.43
CA SER A 136 -1.38 -2.61 -8.70
C SER A 136 -0.35 -1.68 -8.04
N GLY A 137 0.91 -2.10 -7.92
CA GLY A 137 2.01 -1.26 -7.45
C GLY A 137 2.21 0.03 -8.25
N VAL A 138 1.71 0.11 -9.48
CA VAL A 138 1.68 1.36 -10.25
C VAL A 138 0.93 2.49 -9.51
N ALA A 139 -0.03 2.16 -8.65
CA ALA A 139 -0.76 3.13 -7.85
C ALA A 139 0.10 3.77 -6.73
N ASP A 140 1.19 3.12 -6.35
CA ASP A 140 2.12 3.63 -5.33
C ASP A 140 3.17 4.58 -5.92
N ASP A 141 3.31 4.60 -7.25
CA ASP A 141 4.24 5.48 -7.95
C ASP A 141 3.82 6.95 -7.81
N LYS A 142 4.69 7.76 -7.23
CA LYS A 142 4.42 9.17 -6.95
C LYS A 142 4.30 10.02 -8.22
N ALA A 143 4.79 9.53 -9.38
CA ALA A 143 4.55 10.19 -10.66
C ALA A 143 3.10 9.97 -11.13
N VAL A 144 2.54 8.77 -10.91
CA VAL A 144 1.14 8.47 -11.24
C VAL A 144 0.19 9.36 -10.44
N TYR A 145 0.52 9.65 -9.18
CA TYR A 145 -0.25 10.57 -8.33
C TYR A 145 -0.52 11.93 -9.03
N ALA A 146 0.47 12.47 -9.74
CA ALA A 146 0.32 13.76 -10.42
C ALA A 146 -0.75 13.75 -11.54
N PHE A 147 -1.09 12.57 -12.07
CA PHE A 147 -2.08 12.42 -13.13
C PHE A 147 -3.49 12.11 -12.61
N VAL A 148 -3.65 11.77 -11.32
CA VAL A 148 -4.94 11.34 -10.76
C VAL A 148 -6.10 12.32 -11.04
N PRO A 149 -5.96 13.67 -10.91
CA PRO A 149 -7.05 14.58 -11.26
C PRO A 149 -7.46 14.51 -12.73
N LYS A 150 -6.49 14.36 -13.62
CA LYS A 150 -6.76 14.22 -15.07
C LYS A 150 -7.40 12.86 -15.37
N MET A 151 -7.02 11.80 -14.65
CA MET A 151 -7.67 10.50 -14.77
C MET A 151 -9.13 10.55 -14.33
N ILE A 152 -9.42 11.23 -13.20
CA ILE A 152 -10.79 11.43 -12.72
C ILE A 152 -11.61 12.17 -13.78
N GLU A 153 -11.08 13.26 -14.32
CA GLU A 153 -11.77 14.05 -15.35
C GLU A 153 -12.00 13.22 -16.62
N PHE A 154 -10.98 12.47 -17.07
CA PHE A 154 -11.06 11.67 -18.28
C PHE A 154 -12.04 10.48 -18.16
N PHE A 155 -11.95 9.72 -17.08
CA PHE A 155 -12.75 8.50 -16.93
C PHE A 155 -14.14 8.72 -16.34
N LEU A 156 -14.32 9.74 -15.50
CA LEU A 156 -15.56 9.97 -14.78
C LEU A 156 -16.29 11.24 -15.23
N GLY A 157 -15.63 12.11 -16.02
CA GLY A 157 -16.21 13.41 -16.40
C GLY A 157 -16.35 14.39 -15.24
N GLU A 158 -15.70 14.12 -14.11
CA GLU A 158 -15.83 14.89 -12.88
C GLU A 158 -14.51 15.61 -12.52
N LYS A 159 -14.62 16.70 -11.77
CA LYS A 159 -13.43 17.33 -11.18
C LYS A 159 -13.08 16.65 -9.87
N SER A 160 -11.77 16.49 -9.61
CA SER A 160 -11.28 15.95 -8.35
C SER A 160 -11.83 16.75 -7.16
N LYS A 161 -12.47 16.06 -6.20
CA LYS A 161 -13.01 16.67 -4.97
C LYS A 161 -11.90 16.99 -3.97
N LEU A 162 -10.84 16.18 -3.94
CA LEU A 162 -9.69 16.41 -3.08
C LEU A 162 -8.65 17.24 -3.80
N LYS A 163 -8.17 18.28 -3.14
CA LYS A 163 -7.06 19.10 -3.65
C LYS A 163 -5.77 18.29 -3.57
N GLN A 164 -5.05 18.22 -4.68
CA GLN A 164 -3.72 17.60 -4.71
C GLN A 164 -2.61 18.62 -4.45
N VAL A 165 -1.52 18.14 -3.85
CA VAL A 165 -0.26 18.86 -3.78
C VAL A 165 0.33 18.96 -5.17
N LYS A 166 0.70 20.17 -5.61
CA LYS A 166 1.36 20.36 -6.90
C LYS A 166 2.62 19.48 -6.96
N THR A 167 2.70 18.64 -7.96
CA THR A 167 3.80 17.71 -8.16
C THR A 167 4.48 17.99 -9.48
N TYR A 168 5.78 18.23 -9.41
CA TYR A 168 6.65 18.43 -10.57
C TYR A 168 7.27 17.10 -10.95
N LEU A 169 7.15 16.71 -12.20
CA LEU A 169 7.66 15.46 -12.73
C LEU A 169 9.00 15.72 -13.43
N CYS A 170 10.10 15.31 -12.80
CA CYS A 170 11.44 15.56 -13.37
C CYS A 170 11.66 14.84 -14.72
N ALA A 171 10.80 13.89 -15.10
CA ALA A 171 10.77 13.29 -16.42
C ALA A 171 10.49 14.30 -17.54
N PHE A 172 9.84 15.44 -17.26
CA PHE A 172 9.56 16.50 -18.21
C PHE A 172 10.58 17.63 -18.04
N GLU A 173 11.19 18.06 -19.13
CA GLU A 173 12.30 19.03 -19.11
C GLU A 173 11.94 20.34 -18.39
N LYS A 174 10.75 20.88 -18.65
CA LYS A 174 10.25 22.10 -18.01
C LYS A 174 10.20 21.98 -16.48
N ASP A 175 9.67 20.85 -15.98
CA ASP A 175 9.55 20.60 -14.55
C ASP A 175 10.93 20.34 -13.95
N LYS A 176 11.79 19.56 -14.63
CA LYS A 176 13.15 19.26 -14.21
C LYS A 176 13.94 20.55 -14.01
N GLN A 177 13.93 21.46 -14.98
CA GLN A 177 14.64 22.72 -14.87
C GLN A 177 14.14 23.55 -13.68
N TYR A 178 12.81 23.67 -13.55
CA TYR A 178 12.21 24.36 -12.38
C TYR A 178 12.67 23.75 -11.06
N VAL A 179 12.70 22.42 -10.95
CA VAL A 179 13.12 21.70 -9.76
C VAL A 179 14.59 21.95 -9.45
N LEU A 180 15.48 21.90 -10.44
CA LEU A 180 16.91 22.16 -10.27
C LEU A 180 17.19 23.57 -9.80
N ASP A 181 16.43 24.55 -10.29
CA ASP A 181 16.58 25.96 -9.91
C ASP A 181 16.03 26.26 -8.51
N ASN A 182 15.01 25.51 -8.08
CA ASN A 182 14.31 25.75 -6.82
C ASN A 182 14.51 24.63 -5.77
N ILE A 183 15.51 23.78 -5.94
CA ILE A 183 15.70 22.55 -5.15
C ILE A 183 15.72 22.80 -3.63
N SER A 184 16.27 23.93 -3.19
CA SER A 184 16.32 24.33 -1.76
C SER A 184 14.96 24.67 -1.15
N LYS A 185 13.90 24.81 -1.95
CA LYS A 185 12.54 25.16 -1.52
C LYS A 185 11.56 24.00 -1.62
N LEU A 186 11.99 22.88 -2.19
CA LEU A 186 11.14 21.76 -2.54
C LEU A 186 11.44 20.52 -1.70
N VAL A 187 10.47 19.62 -1.59
CA VAL A 187 10.64 18.26 -1.10
C VAL A 187 10.76 17.34 -2.31
N LEU A 188 11.87 16.65 -2.41
CA LEU A 188 12.19 15.74 -3.51
C LEU A 188 12.02 14.30 -3.06
N LYS A 189 11.41 13.49 -3.91
CA LYS A 189 11.07 12.10 -3.59
C LYS A 189 11.40 11.20 -4.76
N PRO A 190 12.03 10.04 -4.56
CA PRO A 190 12.03 8.97 -5.55
C PRO A 190 10.59 8.51 -5.82
N VAL A 191 10.28 8.16 -7.07
CA VAL A 191 8.90 7.82 -7.47
C VAL A 191 8.41 6.52 -6.86
N ASN A 192 9.27 5.52 -6.73
CA ASN A 192 8.94 4.14 -6.33
C ASN A 192 9.42 3.72 -4.94
N GLU A 193 10.03 4.63 -4.17
CA GLU A 193 10.48 4.32 -2.80
C GLU A 193 9.38 4.57 -1.77
N SER A 194 9.45 3.85 -0.65
CA SER A 194 8.54 3.96 0.49
C SER A 194 9.30 4.23 1.80
N GLY A 195 8.60 4.41 2.92
CA GLY A 195 9.22 4.54 4.24
C GLY A 195 10.10 5.79 4.43
N GLY A 196 10.01 6.78 3.56
CA GLY A 196 10.83 8.01 3.64
C GLY A 196 12.23 7.86 3.06
N TYR A 197 12.60 6.70 2.54
CA TYR A 197 13.91 6.50 1.93
C TYR A 197 14.12 7.41 0.72
N GLY A 198 15.33 7.98 0.65
CA GLY A 198 15.73 8.85 -0.46
C GLY A 198 14.99 10.19 -0.55
N ILE A 199 14.20 10.59 0.44
CA ILE A 199 13.55 11.92 0.46
C ILE A 199 14.58 12.99 0.84
N LEU A 200 14.57 14.10 0.11
CA LEU A 200 15.30 15.32 0.47
C LEU A 200 14.33 16.45 0.77
N ILE A 201 14.45 17.03 1.97
CA ILE A 201 13.70 18.23 2.35
C ILE A 201 14.61 19.44 2.11
N GLY A 202 14.44 20.09 0.96
CA GLY A 202 15.31 21.16 0.48
C GLY A 202 15.55 22.30 1.48
N PRO A 203 14.52 22.83 2.17
CA PRO A 203 14.70 23.91 3.15
C PRO A 203 15.63 23.58 4.32
N GLY A 204 15.80 22.30 4.66
CA GLY A 204 16.69 21.86 5.74
C GLY A 204 18.00 21.22 5.25
N ALA A 205 18.20 21.15 3.95
CA ALA A 205 19.33 20.43 3.37
C ALA A 205 20.61 21.28 3.28
N THR A 206 21.74 20.63 3.47
CA THR A 206 23.06 21.23 3.25
C THR A 206 23.35 21.46 1.77
N LYS A 207 24.26 22.39 1.44
CA LYS A 207 24.70 22.62 0.05
C LYS A 207 25.22 21.32 -0.61
N LYS A 208 25.91 20.47 0.15
CA LYS A 208 26.44 19.19 -0.34
C LYS A 208 25.31 18.23 -0.74
N GLU A 209 24.30 18.09 0.12
CA GLU A 209 23.12 17.25 -0.17
C GLU A 209 22.35 17.75 -1.39
N LEU A 210 22.12 19.07 -1.47
CA LEU A 210 21.46 19.68 -2.64
C LEU A 210 22.22 19.40 -3.93
N THR A 211 23.57 19.54 -3.91
CA THR A 211 24.40 19.27 -5.09
C THR A 211 24.34 17.78 -5.48
N GLN A 212 24.48 16.89 -4.52
CA GLN A 212 24.38 15.44 -4.78
C GLN A 212 23.02 15.05 -5.35
N TYR A 213 21.96 15.65 -4.84
CA TYR A 213 20.61 15.35 -5.30
C TYR A 213 20.33 15.91 -6.71
N LYS A 214 20.89 17.08 -7.05
CA LYS A 214 20.88 17.60 -8.44
C LYS A 214 21.50 16.61 -9.42
N LEU A 215 22.65 16.05 -9.08
CA LEU A 215 23.32 15.04 -9.92
C LEU A 215 22.46 13.78 -10.10
N LYS A 216 21.79 13.30 -9.04
CA LYS A 216 20.86 12.17 -9.11
C LYS A 216 19.68 12.45 -10.06
N ILE A 217 19.08 13.64 -9.96
CA ILE A 217 17.99 14.04 -10.85
C ILE A 217 18.47 14.14 -12.31
N GLN A 218 19.65 14.69 -12.54
CA GLN A 218 20.21 14.82 -13.90
C GLN A 218 20.54 13.45 -14.52
N SER A 219 21.05 12.51 -13.73
CA SER A 219 21.39 11.16 -14.20
C SER A 219 20.17 10.28 -14.47
N ASN A 220 19.11 10.43 -13.69
CA ASN A 220 17.87 9.65 -13.85
C ASN A 220 16.62 10.48 -13.52
N PRO A 221 16.25 11.45 -14.37
CA PRO A 221 15.18 12.38 -14.08
C PRO A 221 13.82 11.71 -13.90
N ARG A 222 13.55 10.62 -14.64
CA ARG A 222 12.29 9.88 -14.53
C ARG A 222 12.02 9.34 -13.13
N ASN A 223 13.07 9.08 -12.36
CA ASN A 223 12.95 8.47 -11.03
C ASN A 223 12.64 9.47 -9.92
N PHE A 224 12.39 10.74 -10.24
CA PHE A 224 12.19 11.78 -9.22
C PHE A 224 10.98 12.64 -9.49
N VAL A 225 10.31 12.99 -8.38
CA VAL A 225 9.27 14.03 -8.34
C VAL A 225 9.64 15.05 -7.27
N ALA A 226 9.12 16.27 -7.41
CA ALA A 226 9.27 17.32 -6.42
C ALA A 226 7.92 17.95 -6.07
N GLN A 227 7.78 18.36 -4.82
CA GLN A 227 6.59 19.01 -4.30
C GLN A 227 6.98 20.21 -3.44
N PRO A 228 6.15 21.26 -3.33
CA PRO A 228 6.37 22.30 -2.33
C PRO A 228 6.30 21.70 -0.92
N LEU A 229 7.06 22.28 0.00
CA LEU A 229 6.94 21.92 1.41
C LEU A 229 5.57 22.37 1.94
N ILE A 230 4.78 21.43 2.43
CA ILE A 230 3.46 21.68 3.02
C ILE A 230 3.62 21.80 4.54
N LYS A 231 3.07 22.85 5.11
CA LYS A 231 2.90 22.94 6.57
C LYS A 231 1.78 21.98 6.98
N LEU A 232 2.13 20.97 7.76
CA LEU A 232 1.14 20.01 8.27
C LEU A 232 0.24 20.69 9.32
N SER A 233 -1.00 20.24 9.39
CA SER A 233 -1.92 20.59 10.49
C SER A 233 -1.36 20.11 11.83
N THR A 234 -1.77 20.77 12.90
CA THR A 234 -1.41 20.37 14.25
C THR A 234 -2.64 20.01 15.06
N THR A 235 -2.46 19.12 16.04
CA THR A 235 -3.47 18.78 17.03
C THR A 235 -2.92 18.95 18.44
N PRO A 236 -3.75 19.36 19.43
CA PRO A 236 -3.35 19.37 20.82
C PRO A 236 -2.97 17.97 21.28
N THR A 237 -1.76 17.79 21.79
CA THR A 237 -1.23 16.51 22.22
C THR A 237 -0.66 16.63 23.63
N LEU A 238 -1.02 15.71 24.52
CA LEU A 238 -0.46 15.64 25.86
C LEU A 238 1.00 15.16 25.77
N ILE A 239 1.93 16.05 26.17
CA ILE A 239 3.36 15.73 26.27
C ILE A 239 3.78 15.90 27.71
N LYS A 240 4.10 14.80 28.37
CA LYS A 240 4.35 14.76 29.83
C LYS A 240 3.15 15.34 30.56
N THR A 241 3.26 16.55 31.09
CA THR A 241 2.24 17.23 31.90
C THR A 241 1.61 18.44 31.20
N SER A 242 1.95 18.74 29.95
CA SER A 242 1.47 19.90 29.20
C SER A 242 0.84 19.54 27.86
N ILE A 243 -0.12 20.33 27.42
CA ILE A 243 -0.71 20.23 26.07
C ILE A 243 0.16 21.05 25.11
N GLN A 244 0.63 20.41 24.07
CA GLN A 244 1.46 21.03 23.05
C GLN A 244 0.97 20.68 21.64
N PRO A 245 1.10 21.57 20.65
CA PRO A 245 0.76 21.23 19.27
C PRO A 245 1.73 20.19 18.70
N ARG A 246 1.22 19.18 18.02
CA ARG A 246 1.99 18.20 17.26
C ARG A 246 1.42 18.06 15.86
N HIS A 247 2.30 17.87 14.89
CA HIS A 247 1.89 17.64 13.53
C HIS A 247 1.09 16.33 13.41
N ILE A 248 0.09 16.36 12.52
CA ILE A 248 -0.79 15.22 12.26
C ILE A 248 -0.90 15.01 10.75
N ASP A 249 -0.94 13.75 10.34
CA ASP A 249 -1.39 13.34 9.01
C ASP A 249 -2.52 12.31 9.12
N LEU A 250 -3.44 12.33 8.16
CA LEU A 250 -4.57 11.42 8.10
C LEU A 250 -4.25 10.28 7.12
N ARG A 251 -4.37 9.04 7.59
CA ARG A 251 -4.15 7.82 6.80
C ARG A 251 -5.37 6.90 6.90
N PRO A 252 -6.44 7.17 6.15
CA PRO A 252 -7.64 6.35 6.20
C PRO A 252 -7.40 4.99 5.53
N PHE A 253 -7.95 3.94 6.11
CA PHE A 253 -8.07 2.64 5.45
C PHE A 253 -9.30 2.65 4.55
N ILE A 254 -9.11 2.32 3.27
CA ILE A 254 -10.16 2.34 2.26
C ILE A 254 -10.24 0.95 1.62
N LEU A 255 -11.42 0.36 1.66
CA LEU A 255 -11.73 -0.89 0.98
C LEU A 255 -12.62 -0.60 -0.21
N SER A 256 -12.19 -1.01 -1.39
CA SER A 256 -12.91 -0.80 -2.65
C SER A 256 -13.39 -2.13 -3.21
N GLY A 257 -14.69 -2.26 -3.37
CA GLY A 257 -15.37 -3.42 -3.93
C GLY A 257 -16.65 -2.98 -4.61
N ASN A 258 -17.74 -3.72 -4.42
CA ASN A 258 -19.07 -3.30 -4.88
C ASN A 258 -19.53 -1.97 -4.24
N LYS A 259 -19.04 -1.70 -3.06
CA LYS A 259 -19.17 -0.42 -2.35
C LYS A 259 -17.80 -0.02 -1.82
N THR A 260 -17.58 1.29 -1.71
CA THR A 260 -16.38 1.81 -1.05
C THR A 260 -16.68 1.98 0.44
N PHE A 261 -15.82 1.40 1.27
CA PHE A 261 -15.84 1.54 2.72
C PHE A 261 -14.61 2.33 3.16
N VAL A 262 -14.82 3.35 3.98
CA VAL A 262 -13.73 4.12 4.61
C VAL A 262 -13.87 3.96 6.11
N THR A 263 -12.81 3.55 6.79
CA THR A 263 -12.83 3.41 8.25
C THR A 263 -13.07 4.74 8.94
N ASN A 264 -13.91 4.71 9.95
CA ASN A 264 -14.11 5.83 10.88
C ASN A 264 -12.91 5.85 11.85
N GLY A 265 -11.87 6.56 11.57
CA GLY A 265 -10.68 6.58 12.40
C GLY A 265 -10.39 7.91 13.02
#